data_32e55e37863716c5cf3ea3d633aac047
#
_entry.id   32e55e37863716c5cf3ea3d633aac047
#
_cell.length_a   1.000
_cell.length_b   1.000
_cell.length_c   1.000
_cell.angle_alpha   90.00
_cell.angle_beta   90.00
_cell.angle_gamma   90.00
#
_symmetry.space_group_name_H-M   'P 1'
#
loop_
_entity.id
_entity.type
_entity.pdbx_description
1 polymer ?
#
loop_
_entity_poly.entity_id
_entity_poly.type
_entity_poly.pdbx_seq_one_letter_code
_entity_poly.pdbx_strand_id
1 'polypeptide(L)'
;LITDFDIPYYGIATGKFRRYLDLKNLTDPFRVIKGYAEARKALKNIRPDVVFSKGGFVSVPVVRAAASLHIPCIIHESDMTPGLANKLCIPVADKVCCNFPETISMLPKEKAVLTGSPIREELTKGDKIAALNMCGFTANKPVIMVFGGSLGAASVNDAVRKALPSLLNDFQVVHICGKDKIDETLKRQAGYVQFEYVKAELKDL
;
A
#
# COMPACT_ATOMS: atom_id res chain seq x y z
N LEU A 1 1.77 -7.80 -10.61
CA LEU A 1 2.43 -7.71 -9.28
C LEU A 1 2.38 -9.04 -8.51
N ILE A 2 1.20 -9.68 -8.36
CA ILE A 2 1.09 -10.95 -7.61
C ILE A 2 1.64 -12.11 -8.46
N THR A 3 1.39 -12.09 -9.75
CA THR A 3 1.87 -13.09 -10.71
C THR A 3 3.39 -13.19 -10.80
N ASP A 4 4.10 -12.13 -10.41
CA ASP A 4 5.57 -12.08 -10.45
C ASP A 4 6.22 -12.91 -9.31
N PHE A 5 5.44 -13.38 -8.34
CA PHE A 5 5.93 -14.05 -7.12
C PHE A 5 5.53 -15.53 -7.00
N ASP A 6 4.89 -16.11 -8.02
CA ASP A 6 4.39 -17.50 -8.00
C ASP A 6 3.56 -17.85 -6.74
N ILE A 7 2.78 -16.88 -6.27
CA ILE A 7 1.91 -17.02 -5.11
C ILE A 7 0.49 -17.33 -5.59
N PRO A 8 -0.16 -18.39 -5.09
CA PRO A 8 -1.56 -18.70 -5.41
C PRO A 8 -2.48 -17.52 -5.08
N TYR A 9 -3.29 -17.11 -6.04
CA TYR A 9 -4.23 -16.00 -5.89
C TYR A 9 -5.68 -16.47 -5.91
N TYR A 10 -6.43 -16.09 -4.89
CA TYR A 10 -7.85 -16.41 -4.74
C TYR A 10 -8.66 -15.11 -4.69
N GLY A 11 -9.39 -14.81 -5.76
CA GLY A 11 -10.32 -13.70 -5.80
C GLY A 11 -11.61 -14.00 -5.03
N ILE A 12 -12.12 -13.03 -4.28
CA ILE A 12 -13.41 -13.10 -3.60
C ILE A 12 -14.28 -11.89 -3.95
N ALA A 13 -15.59 -12.05 -3.86
CA ALA A 13 -16.53 -10.95 -4.00
C ALA A 13 -16.35 -9.95 -2.85
N THR A 14 -16.39 -8.66 -3.16
CA THR A 14 -16.24 -7.59 -2.16
C THR A 14 -17.25 -6.48 -2.37
N GLY A 15 -17.75 -5.91 -1.26
CA GLY A 15 -18.53 -4.67 -1.25
C GLY A 15 -17.67 -3.53 -0.68
N LYS A 16 -17.78 -2.33 -1.23
CA LYS A 16 -17.07 -1.15 -0.72
C LYS A 16 -18.10 -0.21 -0.08
N PHE A 17 -18.06 -0.07 1.24
CA PHE A 17 -18.88 0.94 1.93
C PHE A 17 -18.44 2.33 1.48
N ARG A 18 -19.27 3.00 0.68
CA ARG A 18 -19.03 4.36 0.20
C ARG A 18 -19.62 5.36 1.17
N ARG A 19 -18.88 6.43 1.45
CA ARG A 19 -19.32 7.49 2.38
C ARG A 19 -20.42 8.40 1.82
N TYR A 20 -20.84 8.20 0.58
CA TYR A 20 -21.91 8.94 -0.10
C TYR A 20 -23.03 7.99 -0.50
N LEU A 21 -24.23 8.54 -0.68
CA LEU A 21 -25.41 7.79 -1.13
C LEU A 21 -25.20 7.31 -2.57
N ASP A 22 -25.03 5.99 -2.72
CA ASP A 22 -24.89 5.32 -4.01
C ASP A 22 -25.83 4.10 -3.99
N LEU A 23 -26.57 3.86 -5.05
CA LEU A 23 -27.45 2.68 -5.21
C LEU A 23 -26.69 1.35 -5.00
N LYS A 24 -25.38 1.36 -5.23
CA LYS A 24 -24.51 0.21 -4.95
C LYS A 24 -24.40 -0.12 -3.45
N ASN A 25 -24.67 0.82 -2.57
CA ASN A 25 -24.70 0.56 -1.13
C ASN A 25 -25.81 -0.44 -0.72
N LEU A 26 -26.85 -0.59 -1.53
CA LEU A 26 -27.91 -1.60 -1.32
C LEU A 26 -27.47 -3.01 -1.72
N THR A 27 -26.58 -3.15 -2.71
CA THR A 27 -26.07 -4.45 -3.18
C THR A 27 -24.79 -4.90 -2.49
N ASP A 28 -24.03 -3.97 -1.91
CA ASP A 28 -22.75 -4.23 -1.27
C ASP A 28 -22.85 -5.17 -0.05
N PRO A 29 -23.88 -5.15 0.82
CA PRO A 29 -24.04 -6.14 1.87
C PRO A 29 -24.13 -7.59 1.36
N PHE A 30 -24.87 -7.82 0.29
CA PHE A 30 -24.97 -9.16 -0.33
C PHE A 30 -23.63 -9.63 -0.91
N ARG A 31 -22.85 -8.69 -1.47
CA ARG A 31 -21.49 -8.96 -1.95
C ARG A 31 -20.53 -9.32 -0.81
N VAL A 32 -20.65 -8.66 0.35
CA VAL A 32 -19.86 -8.98 1.54
C VAL A 32 -20.20 -10.38 2.07
N ILE A 33 -21.50 -10.75 2.13
CA ILE A 33 -21.94 -12.09 2.52
C ILE A 33 -21.40 -13.14 1.56
N LYS A 34 -21.52 -12.89 0.24
CA LYS A 34 -20.94 -13.76 -0.78
C LYS A 34 -19.43 -13.91 -0.60
N GLY A 35 -18.72 -12.80 -0.42
CA GLY A 35 -17.28 -12.79 -0.18
C GLY A 35 -16.88 -13.57 1.09
N TYR A 36 -17.68 -13.48 2.14
CA TYR A 36 -17.48 -14.29 3.35
C TYR A 36 -17.61 -15.80 3.07
N ALA A 37 -18.62 -16.21 2.32
CA ALA A 37 -18.81 -17.62 1.96
C ALA A 37 -17.67 -18.14 1.07
N GLU A 38 -17.24 -17.33 0.10
CA GLU A 38 -16.12 -17.65 -0.79
C GLU A 38 -14.79 -17.73 -0.01
N ALA A 39 -14.53 -16.76 0.87
CA ALA A 39 -13.35 -16.75 1.74
C ALA A 39 -13.35 -18.00 2.66
N ARG A 40 -14.49 -18.32 3.27
CA ARG A 40 -14.62 -19.49 4.14
C ARG A 40 -14.37 -20.79 3.38
N LYS A 41 -14.85 -20.91 2.13
CA LYS A 41 -14.58 -22.07 1.26
C LYS A 41 -13.09 -22.15 0.92
N ALA A 42 -12.46 -21.04 0.52
CA ALA A 42 -11.04 -20.98 0.22
C ALA A 42 -10.17 -21.38 1.43
N LEU A 43 -10.45 -20.82 2.61
CA LEU A 43 -9.72 -21.11 3.85
C LEU A 43 -9.85 -22.59 4.28
N LYS A 44 -11.04 -23.21 4.09
CA LYS A 44 -11.21 -24.66 4.34
C LYS A 44 -10.37 -25.53 3.42
N ASN A 45 -10.19 -25.10 2.17
CA ASN A 45 -9.39 -25.84 1.19
C ASN A 45 -7.88 -25.64 1.43
N ILE A 46 -7.46 -24.41 1.71
CA ILE A 46 -6.05 -24.04 1.92
C ILE A 46 -5.55 -24.54 3.27
N ARG A 47 -6.41 -24.47 4.33
CA ARG A 47 -6.09 -24.81 5.72
C ARG A 47 -4.83 -24.09 6.22
N PRO A 48 -4.79 -22.76 6.15
CA PRO A 48 -3.62 -22.02 6.61
C PRO A 48 -3.50 -22.08 8.14
N ASP A 49 -2.28 -22.04 8.65
CA ASP A 49 -1.99 -21.98 10.09
C ASP A 49 -2.29 -20.59 10.67
N VAL A 50 -2.22 -19.54 9.83
CA VAL A 50 -2.46 -18.15 10.23
C VAL A 50 -2.95 -17.33 9.05
N VAL A 51 -3.79 -16.33 9.32
CA VAL A 51 -4.23 -15.33 8.36
C VAL A 51 -3.64 -13.98 8.75
N PHE A 52 -2.91 -13.36 7.81
CA PHE A 52 -2.41 -12.00 7.96
C PHE A 52 -3.18 -11.03 7.06
N SER A 53 -3.60 -9.89 7.60
CA SER A 53 -4.34 -8.87 6.86
C SER A 53 -3.70 -7.50 7.00
N LYS A 54 -3.45 -6.84 5.87
CA LYS A 54 -3.00 -5.43 5.79
C LYS A 54 -4.15 -4.42 5.78
N GLY A 55 -5.38 -4.87 6.05
CA GLY A 55 -6.55 -4.01 6.04
C GLY A 55 -7.23 -3.87 4.68
N GLY A 56 -8.09 -2.87 4.56
CA GLY A 56 -8.96 -2.68 3.39
C GLY A 56 -10.26 -3.49 3.49
N PHE A 57 -11.27 -3.10 2.70
CA PHE A 57 -12.62 -3.72 2.80
C PHE A 57 -12.65 -5.19 2.42
N VAL A 58 -11.73 -5.65 1.57
CA VAL A 58 -11.58 -7.05 1.17
C VAL A 58 -11.17 -7.92 2.35
N SER A 59 -10.47 -7.39 3.33
CA SER A 59 -10.00 -8.14 4.50
C SER A 59 -11.14 -8.55 5.44
N VAL A 60 -12.19 -7.75 5.54
CA VAL A 60 -13.29 -7.99 6.49
C VAL A 60 -13.91 -9.38 6.33
N PRO A 61 -14.41 -9.80 5.15
CA PRO A 61 -14.95 -11.14 4.96
C PRO A 61 -13.91 -12.23 5.22
N VAL A 62 -12.64 -12.03 4.88
CA VAL A 62 -11.58 -13.03 5.07
C VAL A 62 -11.27 -13.23 6.56
N VAL A 63 -11.01 -12.14 7.30
CA VAL A 63 -10.69 -12.21 8.74
C VAL A 63 -11.86 -12.79 9.54
N ARG A 64 -13.11 -12.38 9.21
CA ARG A 64 -14.31 -12.94 9.83
C ARG A 64 -14.49 -14.43 9.53
N ALA A 65 -14.20 -14.86 8.29
CA ALA A 65 -14.27 -16.26 7.92
C ALA A 65 -13.19 -17.09 8.63
N ALA A 66 -11.96 -16.59 8.72
CA ALA A 66 -10.88 -17.23 9.45
C ALA A 66 -11.22 -17.42 10.93
N ALA A 67 -11.69 -16.37 11.59
CA ALA A 67 -12.14 -16.42 12.98
C ALA A 67 -13.26 -17.48 13.18
N SER A 68 -14.22 -17.57 12.23
CA SER A 68 -15.29 -18.60 12.29
C SER A 68 -14.79 -20.04 12.10
N LEU A 69 -13.57 -20.19 11.61
CA LEU A 69 -12.88 -21.48 11.41
C LEU A 69 -11.81 -21.72 12.49
N HIS A 70 -11.71 -20.84 13.49
CA HIS A 70 -10.69 -20.88 14.54
C HIS A 70 -9.25 -20.81 14.00
N ILE A 71 -9.06 -20.14 12.85
CA ILE A 71 -7.74 -19.89 12.28
C ILE A 71 -7.22 -18.59 12.89
N PRO A 72 -6.02 -18.58 13.51
CA PRO A 72 -5.43 -17.37 14.07
C PRO A 72 -5.34 -16.22 13.07
N CYS A 73 -5.68 -15.01 13.51
CA CYS A 73 -5.73 -13.82 12.67
C CYS A 73 -4.86 -12.70 13.22
N ILE A 74 -3.91 -12.25 12.41
CA ILE A 74 -3.12 -11.04 12.68
C ILE A 74 -3.56 -9.97 11.67
N ILE A 75 -3.92 -8.80 12.17
CA ILE A 75 -4.26 -7.65 11.32
C ILE A 75 -3.24 -6.53 11.54
N HIS A 76 -3.03 -5.70 10.54
CA HIS A 76 -2.08 -4.61 10.59
C HIS A 76 -2.77 -3.28 10.24
N GLU A 77 -2.64 -2.29 11.13
CA GLU A 77 -3.09 -0.92 10.91
C GLU A 77 -1.90 -0.06 10.48
N SER A 78 -2.02 0.56 9.33
CA SER A 78 -0.98 1.41 8.75
C SER A 78 -1.16 2.90 9.05
N ASP A 79 -2.39 3.31 9.37
CA ASP A 79 -2.73 4.69 9.68
C ASP A 79 -2.63 4.96 11.19
N MET A 80 -2.53 6.24 11.57
CA MET A 80 -2.51 6.63 13.00
C MET A 80 -3.80 6.25 13.72
N THR A 81 -4.93 6.22 13.01
CA THR A 81 -6.23 5.85 13.59
C THR A 81 -6.81 4.64 12.89
N PRO A 82 -7.32 3.63 13.60
CA PRO A 82 -7.86 2.44 12.97
C PRO A 82 -8.98 2.77 11.98
N GLY A 83 -8.78 2.34 10.73
CA GLY A 83 -9.76 2.47 9.67
C GLY A 83 -10.99 1.58 9.91
N LEU A 84 -12.13 1.88 9.25
CA LEU A 84 -13.39 1.15 9.44
C LEU A 84 -13.24 -0.36 9.23
N ALA A 85 -12.50 -0.78 8.21
CA ALA A 85 -12.26 -2.20 7.94
C ALA A 85 -11.56 -2.89 9.12
N ASN A 86 -10.50 -2.27 9.65
CA ASN A 86 -9.79 -2.81 10.81
C ASN A 86 -10.66 -2.76 12.07
N LYS A 87 -11.43 -1.71 12.30
CA LYS A 87 -12.41 -1.65 13.43
C LYS A 87 -13.40 -2.82 13.42
N LEU A 88 -13.82 -3.27 12.24
CA LEU A 88 -14.68 -4.45 12.08
C LEU A 88 -13.93 -5.78 12.30
N CYS A 89 -12.61 -5.80 12.13
CA CYS A 89 -11.78 -6.99 12.31
C CYS A 89 -11.19 -7.13 13.71
N ILE A 90 -10.88 -6.02 14.40
CA ILE A 90 -10.27 -5.99 15.74
C ILE A 90 -10.96 -6.94 16.76
N PRO A 91 -12.30 -7.00 16.86
CA PRO A 91 -12.94 -7.86 17.85
C PRO A 91 -12.60 -9.34 17.68
N VAL A 92 -12.38 -9.80 16.45
CA VAL A 92 -12.14 -11.21 16.11
C VAL A 92 -10.67 -11.54 15.77
N ALA A 93 -9.81 -10.55 15.66
CA ALA A 93 -8.37 -10.76 15.46
C ALA A 93 -7.70 -11.15 16.78
N ASP A 94 -6.65 -11.98 16.70
CA ASP A 94 -5.83 -12.40 17.84
C ASP A 94 -4.78 -11.33 18.17
N LYS A 95 -4.17 -10.72 17.14
CA LYS A 95 -3.21 -9.62 17.28
C LYS A 95 -3.50 -8.51 16.28
N VAL A 96 -3.20 -7.28 16.73
CA VAL A 96 -3.34 -6.05 15.96
C VAL A 96 -2.00 -5.33 15.95
N CYS A 97 -1.27 -5.50 14.87
CA CYS A 97 -0.02 -4.78 14.63
C CYS A 97 -0.32 -3.35 14.18
N CYS A 98 0.55 -2.40 14.52
CA CYS A 98 0.40 -1.01 14.07
C CYS A 98 1.74 -0.34 13.80
N ASN A 99 1.69 0.73 12.97
CA ASN A 99 2.86 1.52 12.60
C ASN A 99 3.27 2.51 13.68
N PHE A 100 2.31 3.09 14.40
CA PHE A 100 2.53 4.25 15.24
C PHE A 100 2.28 3.93 16.72
N PRO A 101 3.13 4.44 17.65
CA PRO A 101 2.92 4.29 19.08
C PRO A 101 1.56 4.85 19.55
N GLU A 102 1.10 5.95 18.94
CA GLU A 102 -0.17 6.61 19.25
C GLU A 102 -1.37 5.67 19.00
N THR A 103 -1.28 4.82 18.00
CA THR A 103 -2.33 3.85 17.66
C THR A 103 -2.54 2.82 18.76
N ILE A 104 -1.50 2.48 19.53
CA ILE A 104 -1.59 1.50 20.63
C ILE A 104 -2.68 1.86 21.63
N SER A 105 -2.82 3.14 21.97
CA SER A 105 -3.83 3.61 22.94
C SER A 105 -5.27 3.42 22.46
N MET A 106 -5.47 3.24 21.15
CA MET A 106 -6.80 3.05 20.52
C MET A 106 -7.15 1.57 20.30
N LEU A 107 -6.24 0.66 20.67
CA LEU A 107 -6.37 -0.78 20.45
C LEU A 107 -6.57 -1.52 21.79
N PRO A 108 -7.20 -2.71 21.79
CA PRO A 108 -7.22 -3.58 22.95
C PRO A 108 -5.80 -3.93 23.39
N LYS A 109 -5.45 -3.66 24.64
CA LYS A 109 -4.07 -3.79 25.17
C LYS A 109 -3.48 -5.18 24.96
N GLU A 110 -4.29 -6.21 25.14
CA GLU A 110 -3.89 -7.62 25.02
C GLU A 110 -3.63 -8.07 23.56
N LYS A 111 -4.11 -7.29 22.59
CA LYS A 111 -3.96 -7.58 21.15
C LYS A 111 -2.95 -6.68 20.46
N ALA A 112 -2.71 -5.49 21.00
CA ALA A 112 -1.90 -4.45 20.36
C ALA A 112 -0.41 -4.80 20.35
N VAL A 113 0.23 -4.62 19.18
CA VAL A 113 1.66 -4.83 18.98
C VAL A 113 2.22 -3.71 18.09
N LEU A 114 3.19 -2.96 18.60
CA LEU A 114 3.91 -1.99 17.78
C LEU A 114 4.97 -2.70 16.93
N THR A 115 4.77 -2.75 15.64
CA THR A 115 5.69 -3.43 14.70
C THR A 115 6.36 -2.46 13.72
N GLY A 116 5.83 -1.26 13.57
CA GLY A 116 6.20 -0.41 12.43
C GLY A 116 5.65 -0.96 11.11
N SER A 117 6.00 -0.30 10.01
CA SER A 117 5.59 -0.70 8.66
C SER A 117 6.48 -1.85 8.16
N PRO A 118 5.91 -2.97 7.70
CA PRO A 118 6.70 -4.02 7.05
C PRO A 118 7.20 -3.50 5.70
N ILE A 119 8.50 -3.32 5.59
CA ILE A 119 9.20 -2.95 4.37
C ILE A 119 10.11 -4.09 3.91
N ARG A 120 10.38 -4.16 2.63
CA ARG A 120 11.30 -5.14 2.08
C ARG A 120 12.73 -4.80 2.50
N GLU A 121 13.46 -5.78 3.02
CA GLU A 121 14.83 -5.59 3.48
C GLU A 121 15.76 -5.06 2.38
N GLU A 122 15.53 -5.45 1.14
CA GLU A 122 16.30 -4.98 -0.01
C GLU A 122 16.27 -3.46 -0.21
N LEU A 123 15.19 -2.78 0.22
CA LEU A 123 15.08 -1.32 0.16
C LEU A 123 16.04 -0.58 1.10
N THR A 124 16.66 -1.29 2.05
CA THR A 124 17.67 -0.72 2.95
C THR A 124 19.09 -0.91 2.45
N LYS A 125 19.27 -1.59 1.32
CA LYS A 125 20.58 -1.99 0.75
C LYS A 125 20.81 -1.37 -0.64
N GLY A 126 20.35 -0.14 -0.84
CA GLY A 126 20.51 0.57 -2.11
C GLY A 126 21.91 1.12 -2.37
N ASP A 127 22.24 1.32 -3.65
CA ASP A 127 23.48 1.94 -4.11
C ASP A 127 23.21 3.35 -4.66
N LYS A 128 23.55 4.36 -3.86
CA LYS A 128 23.41 5.77 -4.24
C LYS A 128 24.15 6.12 -5.51
N ILE A 129 25.34 5.53 -5.77
CA ILE A 129 26.14 5.85 -6.95
C ILE A 129 25.48 5.31 -8.20
N ALA A 130 24.96 4.07 -8.13
CA ALA A 130 24.17 3.49 -9.21
C ALA A 130 22.95 4.34 -9.57
N ALA A 131 22.21 4.82 -8.55
CA ALA A 131 21.06 5.70 -8.75
C ALA A 131 21.43 7.04 -9.41
N LEU A 132 22.49 7.71 -8.93
CA LEU A 132 22.96 8.96 -9.54
C LEU A 132 23.35 8.77 -11.01
N ASN A 133 24.06 7.70 -11.32
CA ASN A 133 24.47 7.38 -12.69
C ASN A 133 23.24 7.08 -13.57
N MET A 134 22.28 6.30 -13.08
CA MET A 134 21.05 5.97 -13.80
C MET A 134 20.23 7.21 -14.14
N CYS A 135 20.18 8.18 -13.21
CA CYS A 135 19.44 9.42 -13.39
C CYS A 135 20.24 10.50 -14.13
N GLY A 136 21.54 10.31 -14.39
CA GLY A 136 22.42 11.36 -14.91
C GLY A 136 22.58 12.53 -13.94
N PHE A 137 22.53 12.25 -12.64
CA PHE A 137 22.63 13.24 -11.58
C PHE A 137 24.05 13.38 -11.04
N THR A 138 24.31 14.48 -10.38
CA THR A 138 25.60 14.76 -9.75
C THR A 138 25.50 14.61 -8.22
N ALA A 139 26.63 14.34 -7.57
CA ALA A 139 26.67 14.15 -6.13
C ALA A 139 26.64 15.48 -5.32
N ASN A 140 26.71 16.62 -6.00
CA ASN A 140 26.84 17.96 -5.38
C ASN A 140 25.50 18.60 -5.00
N LYS A 141 24.37 18.03 -5.44
CA LYS A 141 23.03 18.47 -5.06
C LYS A 141 22.24 17.35 -4.41
N PRO A 142 21.44 17.64 -3.38
CA PRO A 142 20.54 16.64 -2.81
C PRO A 142 19.47 16.22 -3.81
N VAL A 143 19.01 14.99 -3.69
CA VAL A 143 17.96 14.41 -4.56
C VAL A 143 16.66 14.31 -3.78
N ILE A 144 15.57 14.73 -4.40
CA ILE A 144 14.20 14.53 -3.93
C ILE A 144 13.56 13.47 -4.82
N MET A 145 13.03 12.41 -4.21
CA MET A 145 12.19 11.42 -4.91
C MET A 145 10.73 11.68 -4.58
N VAL A 146 9.90 11.78 -5.61
CA VAL A 146 8.44 11.94 -5.48
C VAL A 146 7.72 10.82 -6.21
N PHE A 147 6.74 10.21 -5.54
CA PHE A 147 5.87 9.19 -6.14
C PHE A 147 4.46 9.21 -5.53
N GLY A 148 3.45 8.96 -6.35
CA GLY A 148 2.03 8.97 -5.98
C GLY A 148 1.38 7.58 -5.93
N GLY A 149 2.13 6.55 -5.52
CA GLY A 149 1.69 5.15 -5.56
C GLY A 149 1.81 4.54 -6.96
N SER A 150 1.45 3.25 -7.11
CA SER A 150 1.68 2.46 -8.33
C SER A 150 0.95 2.97 -9.58
N LEU A 151 -0.20 3.62 -9.40
CA LEU A 151 -0.97 4.20 -10.50
C LEU A 151 -0.60 5.66 -10.78
N GLY A 152 0.22 6.26 -9.93
CA GLY A 152 0.51 7.70 -9.93
C GLY A 152 -0.71 8.54 -9.55
N ALA A 153 -0.47 9.73 -9.01
CA ALA A 153 -1.51 10.70 -8.64
C ALA A 153 -1.37 11.96 -9.50
N ALA A 154 -2.37 12.27 -10.34
CA ALA A 154 -2.34 13.43 -11.23
C ALA A 154 -2.10 14.74 -10.47
N SER A 155 -2.78 14.94 -9.34
CA SER A 155 -2.62 16.14 -8.51
C SER A 155 -1.20 16.27 -7.92
N VAL A 156 -0.54 15.17 -7.58
CA VAL A 156 0.85 15.17 -7.12
C VAL A 156 1.78 15.50 -8.28
N ASN A 157 1.58 14.87 -9.44
CA ASN A 157 2.37 15.12 -10.64
C ASN A 157 2.30 16.61 -11.06
N ASP A 158 1.10 17.18 -11.05
CA ASP A 158 0.88 18.59 -11.40
C ASP A 158 1.55 19.52 -10.39
N ALA A 159 1.46 19.23 -9.11
CA ALA A 159 2.09 20.03 -8.06
C ALA A 159 3.63 20.02 -8.19
N VAL A 160 4.21 18.83 -8.42
CA VAL A 160 5.66 18.69 -8.65
C VAL A 160 6.12 19.48 -9.87
N ARG A 161 5.42 19.33 -11.01
CA ARG A 161 5.78 20.02 -12.24
C ARG A 161 5.69 21.54 -12.12
N LYS A 162 4.68 22.05 -11.40
CA LYS A 162 4.56 23.49 -11.10
C LYS A 162 5.69 23.99 -10.20
N ALA A 163 6.11 23.19 -9.23
CA ALA A 163 7.19 23.55 -8.32
C ALA A 163 8.60 23.35 -8.91
N LEU A 164 8.71 22.61 -10.03
CA LEU A 164 9.98 22.16 -10.60
C LEU A 164 10.98 23.28 -10.86
N PRO A 165 10.60 24.47 -11.42
CA PRO A 165 11.55 25.56 -11.63
C PRO A 165 12.21 26.05 -10.33
N SER A 166 11.49 26.04 -9.22
CA SER A 166 12.03 26.41 -7.91
C SER A 166 12.87 25.28 -7.31
N LEU A 167 12.37 24.02 -7.38
CA LEU A 167 13.07 22.86 -6.83
C LEU A 167 14.45 22.64 -7.47
N LEU A 168 14.58 22.86 -8.77
CA LEU A 168 15.81 22.60 -9.50
C LEU A 168 16.92 23.61 -9.19
N ASN A 169 16.65 24.72 -8.48
CA ASN A 169 17.70 25.59 -7.98
C ASN A 169 18.61 24.88 -6.98
N ASP A 170 18.02 24.12 -6.07
CA ASP A 170 18.71 23.54 -4.92
C ASP A 170 18.77 22.00 -4.94
N PHE A 171 17.88 21.34 -5.71
CA PHE A 171 17.69 19.91 -5.73
C PHE A 171 17.79 19.32 -7.13
N GLN A 172 17.98 18.02 -7.19
CA GLN A 172 17.69 17.16 -8.34
C GLN A 172 16.43 16.35 -8.00
N VAL A 173 15.60 16.05 -8.99
CA VAL A 173 14.28 15.45 -8.72
C VAL A 173 14.08 14.18 -9.53
N VAL A 174 13.83 13.06 -8.82
CA VAL A 174 13.30 11.81 -9.35
C VAL A 174 11.80 11.79 -9.18
N HIS A 175 11.05 11.64 -10.27
CA HIS A 175 9.59 11.66 -10.22
C HIS A 175 9.00 10.38 -10.84
N ILE A 176 8.41 9.52 -10.00
CA ILE A 176 7.67 8.34 -10.44
C ILE A 176 6.22 8.73 -10.67
N CYS A 177 5.87 8.99 -11.93
CA CYS A 177 4.62 9.63 -12.34
C CYS A 177 3.42 8.67 -12.39
N GLY A 178 3.67 7.37 -12.56
CA GLY A 178 2.66 6.37 -12.89
C GLY A 178 2.53 6.15 -14.40
N LYS A 179 1.95 5.01 -14.77
CA LYS A 179 1.80 4.59 -16.16
C LYS A 179 1.09 5.64 -17.02
N ASP A 180 1.59 5.87 -18.22
CA ASP A 180 1.08 6.81 -19.24
C ASP A 180 1.01 8.28 -18.73
N LYS A 181 1.86 8.68 -17.75
CA LYS A 181 1.81 10.02 -17.13
C LYS A 181 3.14 10.78 -17.20
N ILE A 182 4.08 10.32 -18.02
CA ILE A 182 5.29 11.09 -18.31
C ILE A 182 4.93 12.35 -19.10
N ASP A 183 5.56 13.45 -18.74
CA ASP A 183 5.48 14.69 -19.50
C ASP A 183 6.65 14.74 -20.49
N GLU A 184 6.35 14.55 -21.77
CA GLU A 184 7.33 14.48 -22.85
C GLU A 184 8.13 15.80 -22.98
N THR A 185 7.49 16.93 -22.65
CA THR A 185 8.13 18.27 -22.76
C THR A 185 9.24 18.46 -21.74
N LEU A 186 9.22 17.70 -20.64
CA LEU A 186 10.18 17.77 -19.55
C LEU A 186 11.26 16.68 -19.59
N LYS A 187 11.26 15.80 -20.61
CA LYS A 187 12.23 14.70 -20.72
C LYS A 187 13.70 15.14 -20.75
N ARG A 188 13.97 16.36 -21.22
CA ARG A 188 15.35 16.90 -21.32
C ARG A 188 15.66 17.93 -20.24
N GLN A 189 14.82 18.04 -19.23
CA GLN A 189 15.03 18.99 -18.14
C GLN A 189 16.22 18.56 -17.27
N ALA A 190 17.29 19.35 -17.26
CA ALA A 190 18.46 19.04 -16.44
C ALA A 190 18.10 18.97 -14.95
N GLY A 191 18.59 17.95 -14.26
CA GLY A 191 18.29 17.70 -12.84
C GLY A 191 16.90 17.11 -12.57
N TYR A 192 16.15 16.73 -13.60
CA TYR A 192 14.83 16.12 -13.47
C TYR A 192 14.71 14.85 -14.30
N VAL A 193 14.32 13.74 -13.66
CA VAL A 193 14.09 12.45 -14.34
C VAL A 193 12.71 11.92 -13.97
N GLN A 194 11.98 11.47 -14.98
CA GLN A 194 10.67 10.87 -14.83
C GLN A 194 10.70 9.37 -15.11
N PHE A 195 10.01 8.60 -14.28
CA PHE A 195 9.72 7.18 -14.50
C PHE A 195 8.22 6.93 -14.45
N GLU A 196 7.70 6.07 -15.31
CA GLU A 196 6.33 5.57 -15.15
C GLU A 196 6.23 4.64 -13.95
N TYR A 197 7.19 3.76 -13.82
CA TYR A 197 7.27 2.77 -12.76
C TYR A 197 8.72 2.35 -12.57
N VAL A 198 9.08 1.98 -11.34
CA VAL A 198 10.38 1.40 -10.99
C VAL A 198 10.17 0.10 -10.23
N LYS A 199 11.02 -0.89 -10.43
CA LYS A 199 10.96 -2.21 -9.79
C LYS A 199 12.21 -2.43 -8.94
N ALA A 200 13.19 -3.10 -9.50
CA ALA A 200 14.44 -3.42 -8.80
C ALA A 200 15.28 -2.18 -8.48
N GLU A 201 15.15 -1.15 -9.30
CA GLU A 201 15.87 0.12 -9.17
C GLU A 201 15.39 0.95 -7.98
N LEU A 202 14.20 0.66 -7.43
CA LEU A 202 13.61 1.40 -6.30
C LEU A 202 14.52 1.39 -5.06
N LYS A 203 15.27 0.32 -4.86
CA LYS A 203 16.19 0.20 -3.72
C LYS A 203 17.34 1.20 -3.80
N ASP A 204 17.78 1.55 -5.01
CA ASP A 204 18.92 2.43 -5.25
C ASP A 204 18.49 3.91 -5.29
N LEU A 205 17.27 4.18 -5.77
CA LEU A 205 16.66 5.51 -5.83
C LEU A 205 16.29 6.05 -4.46
#